data_732a78e43545da8ca4b9c85b09373128
#
_entry.id   732a78e43545da8ca4b9c85b09373128
#
_cell.length_a   1.000
_cell.length_b   1.000
_cell.length_c   1.000
_cell.angle_alpha   90.00
_cell.angle_beta   90.00
_cell.angle_gamma   90.00
#
_symmetry.space_group_name_H-M   'P 1'
#
loop_
_entity.id
_entity.type
_entity.pdbx_description
1 polymer ?
#
loop_
_entity_poly.entity_id
_entity_poly.type
_entity_poly.pdbx_seq_one_letter_code
_entity_poly.pdbx_strand_id
1 'polypeptide(L)'
;RGNPTVEVDVILEDGAVGRAAVPSGASTGAYEAVEMRDGDADRYGGKGVLKAVDAVNFEIFDALTGADAFDQAGLDQDLIELDGTPNKARLGANAILGVSMAVARAAADSAEMPLWRYLGGVHAHLLPVPMMNIINGGAHADNALDVQEFMVMPVGASHFADGLRMGAEIFHALKKLLSDASLST
;
A
#
# COMPACT_ATOMS: atom_id res chain seq x y z
N ARG A 1 -7.36 11.62 -5.08
CA ARG A 1 -8.51 12.19 -4.37
C ARG A 1 -8.17 13.50 -3.64
N GLY A 2 -6.89 13.92 -3.61
CA GLY A 2 -6.45 15.19 -3.04
C GLY A 2 -6.31 15.23 -1.50
N ASN A 3 -6.56 14.15 -0.81
CA ASN A 3 -6.27 14.05 0.62
C ASN A 3 -4.80 13.66 0.86
N PRO A 4 -4.15 14.13 1.93
CA PRO A 4 -2.78 13.78 2.24
C PRO A 4 -2.64 12.29 2.63
N THR A 5 -1.47 11.74 2.34
CA THR A 5 -1.01 10.44 2.84
C THR A 5 0.35 10.61 3.51
N VAL A 6 0.84 9.54 4.16
CA VAL A 6 2.14 9.54 4.83
C VAL A 6 3.21 9.03 3.87
N GLU A 7 4.35 9.71 3.80
CA GLU A 7 5.58 9.22 3.19
C GLU A 7 6.69 9.27 4.24
N VAL A 8 7.49 8.22 4.32
CA VAL A 8 8.56 8.04 5.33
C VAL A 8 9.89 7.84 4.64
N ASP A 9 10.91 8.54 5.11
CA ASP A 9 12.31 8.30 4.80
C ASP A 9 13.01 7.65 6.01
N VAL A 10 13.77 6.58 5.73
CA VAL A 10 14.69 5.97 6.70
C VAL A 10 16.10 6.09 6.14
N ILE A 11 17.03 6.54 7.00
CA ILE A 11 18.45 6.70 6.67
C ILE A 11 19.24 5.84 7.63
N LEU A 12 20.06 4.93 7.10
CA LEU A 12 20.92 4.06 7.89
C LEU A 12 22.29 4.73 8.16
N GLU A 13 23.05 4.17 9.10
CA GLU A 13 24.38 4.69 9.49
C GLU A 13 25.39 4.68 8.33
N ASP A 14 25.26 3.74 7.39
CA ASP A 14 26.09 3.65 6.18
C ASP A 14 25.70 4.64 5.07
N GLY A 15 24.61 5.38 5.28
CA GLY A 15 24.07 6.36 4.34
C GLY A 15 23.03 5.81 3.38
N ALA A 16 22.70 4.51 3.46
CA ALA A 16 21.62 3.93 2.64
C ALA A 16 20.26 4.56 3.00
N VAL A 17 19.40 4.74 1.99
CA VAL A 17 18.13 5.46 2.14
C VAL A 17 16.98 4.62 1.62
N GLY A 18 15.92 4.48 2.43
CA GLY A 18 14.66 3.90 2.02
C GLY A 18 13.51 4.89 2.13
N ARG A 19 12.75 5.08 1.04
CA ARG A 19 11.55 5.92 1.02
C ARG A 19 10.31 5.09 0.72
N ALA A 20 9.25 5.28 1.48
CA ALA A 20 7.99 4.61 1.25
C ALA A 20 6.80 5.55 1.44
N ALA A 21 5.93 5.63 0.44
CA ALA A 21 4.65 6.29 0.52
C ALA A 21 3.56 5.27 0.87
N VAL A 22 2.75 5.57 1.87
CA VAL A 22 1.70 4.65 2.34
C VAL A 22 0.44 4.81 1.48
N PRO A 23 -0.07 3.72 0.89
CA PRO A 23 -1.34 3.78 0.18
C PRO A 23 -2.50 4.01 1.15
N SER A 24 -3.49 4.80 0.71
CA SER A 24 -4.73 5.02 1.44
C SER A 24 -5.91 4.41 0.67
N GLY A 25 -6.68 3.56 1.33
CA GLY A 25 -7.83 2.89 0.75
C GLY A 25 -9.02 3.82 0.46
N ALA A 26 -9.94 3.34 -0.37
CA ALA A 26 -11.20 4.02 -0.68
C ALA A 26 -12.31 3.68 0.32
N SER A 27 -12.29 2.47 0.80
CA SER A 27 -13.24 1.89 1.75
C SER A 27 -12.48 1.31 2.94
N THR A 28 -13.17 1.13 4.05
CA THR A 28 -12.63 0.53 5.27
C THR A 28 -13.51 -0.65 5.68
N GLY A 29 -12.89 -1.79 6.03
CA GLY A 29 -13.55 -2.94 6.60
C GLY A 29 -13.55 -2.89 8.13
N ALA A 30 -14.47 -3.60 8.75
CA ALA A 30 -14.60 -3.65 10.21
C ALA A 30 -13.38 -4.25 10.94
N TYR A 31 -12.58 -5.03 10.23
CA TYR A 31 -11.41 -5.74 10.76
C TYR A 31 -10.08 -5.17 10.27
N GLU A 32 -10.11 -4.08 9.51
CA GLU A 32 -8.90 -3.41 9.05
C GLU A 32 -8.20 -2.67 10.19
N ALA A 33 -6.88 -2.54 10.07
CA ALA A 33 -6.11 -1.66 10.93
C ALA A 33 -6.48 -0.19 10.68
N VAL A 34 -6.41 0.63 11.71
CA VAL A 34 -6.86 2.02 11.67
C VAL A 34 -5.84 2.90 10.97
N GLU A 35 -6.24 3.53 9.87
CA GLU A 35 -5.50 4.63 9.28
C GLU A 35 -5.68 5.88 10.15
N MET A 36 -4.60 6.38 10.74
CA MET A 36 -4.65 7.56 11.60
C MET A 36 -4.96 8.81 10.79
N ARG A 37 -6.03 9.51 11.18
CA ARG A 37 -6.43 10.81 10.64
C ARG A 37 -6.56 11.82 11.77
N ASP A 38 -6.29 13.10 11.46
CA ASP A 38 -6.24 14.16 12.48
C ASP A 38 -7.61 14.46 13.11
N GLY A 39 -8.70 14.32 12.35
CA GLY A 39 -10.04 14.64 12.79
C GLY A 39 -10.34 16.15 12.88
N ASP A 40 -9.39 16.99 12.46
CA ASP A 40 -9.55 18.44 12.41
C ASP A 40 -10.37 18.85 11.18
N ALA A 41 -11.60 19.25 11.36
CA ALA A 41 -12.54 19.58 10.29
C ALA A 41 -12.07 20.75 9.42
N ASP A 42 -11.27 21.67 9.99
CA ASP A 42 -10.79 22.86 9.29
C ASP A 42 -9.61 22.54 8.35
N ARG A 43 -9.04 21.35 8.47
CA ARG A 43 -7.92 20.91 7.65
C ARG A 43 -8.25 19.59 6.94
N TYR A 44 -8.34 19.63 5.60
CA TYR A 44 -8.73 18.49 4.73
C TYR A 44 -10.03 17.81 5.16
N GLY A 45 -10.98 18.54 5.77
CA GLY A 45 -12.22 17.96 6.26
C GLY A 45 -12.02 16.82 7.27
N GLY A 46 -11.02 16.93 8.15
CA GLY A 46 -10.66 15.91 9.13
C GLY A 46 -9.68 14.84 8.64
N LYS A 47 -9.31 14.84 7.35
CA LYS A 47 -8.48 13.79 6.72
C LYS A 47 -6.98 14.12 6.70
N GLY A 48 -6.52 15.08 7.51
CA GLY A 48 -5.10 15.35 7.74
C GLY A 48 -4.37 14.15 8.33
N VAL A 49 -3.02 14.15 8.29
CA VAL A 49 -2.18 13.03 8.76
C VAL A 49 -1.03 13.50 9.67
N LEU A 50 -1.15 14.70 10.27
CA LEU A 50 -0.08 15.24 11.13
C LEU A 50 0.16 14.37 12.35
N LYS A 51 -0.88 13.78 12.96
CA LYS A 51 -0.72 12.85 14.09
C LYS A 51 0.13 11.62 13.72
N ALA A 52 -0.07 11.08 12.50
CA ALA A 52 0.74 9.97 12.02
C ALA A 52 2.19 10.41 11.71
N VAL A 53 2.37 11.61 11.17
CA VAL A 53 3.70 12.20 10.95
C VAL A 53 4.43 12.43 12.26
N ASP A 54 3.75 12.95 13.28
CA ASP A 54 4.32 13.14 14.61
C ASP A 54 4.71 11.79 15.25
N ALA A 55 3.86 10.77 15.11
CA ALA A 55 4.19 9.42 15.59
C ALA A 55 5.49 8.88 14.95
N VAL A 56 5.68 9.09 13.65
CA VAL A 56 6.91 8.68 12.93
C VAL A 56 8.11 9.49 13.40
N ASN A 57 7.99 10.82 13.48
CA ASN A 57 9.13 11.71 13.72
C ASN A 57 9.60 11.73 15.19
N PHE A 58 8.77 11.30 16.12
CA PHE A 58 9.10 11.33 17.55
C PHE A 58 9.10 9.91 18.16
N GLU A 59 7.95 9.35 18.46
CA GLU A 59 7.87 8.13 19.26
C GLU A 59 8.47 6.91 18.55
N ILE A 60 8.15 6.70 17.28
CA ILE A 60 8.70 5.59 16.49
C ILE A 60 10.19 5.81 16.24
N PHE A 61 10.59 7.04 15.90
CA PHE A 61 11.99 7.39 15.71
C PHE A 61 12.82 7.09 16.97
N ASP A 62 12.35 7.51 18.14
CA ASP A 62 13.06 7.28 19.40
C ASP A 62 13.16 5.77 19.74
N ALA A 63 12.08 5.02 19.45
CA ALA A 63 12.03 3.58 19.74
C ALA A 63 12.94 2.74 18.84
N LEU A 64 13.08 3.12 17.57
CA LEU A 64 13.81 2.32 16.58
C LEU A 64 15.22 2.85 16.27
N THR A 65 15.62 4.00 16.79
CA THR A 65 16.98 4.52 16.57
C THR A 65 18.04 3.56 17.10
N GLY A 66 18.94 3.13 16.22
CA GLY A 66 19.99 2.16 16.52
C GLY A 66 19.58 0.68 16.42
N ALA A 67 18.34 0.40 16.02
CA ALA A 67 17.90 -0.96 15.73
C ALA A 67 18.54 -1.50 14.44
N ASP A 68 18.65 -2.84 14.32
CA ASP A 68 19.19 -3.50 13.15
C ASP A 68 18.16 -3.49 12.01
N ALA A 69 18.40 -2.72 10.95
CA ALA A 69 17.52 -2.61 9.79
C ALA A 69 17.37 -3.93 8.99
N PHE A 70 18.26 -4.91 9.18
CA PHE A 70 18.15 -6.22 8.56
C PHE A 70 17.25 -7.19 9.34
N ASP A 71 16.91 -6.90 10.59
CA ASP A 71 15.92 -7.65 11.36
C ASP A 71 14.52 -7.10 11.16
N GLN A 72 13.98 -7.20 9.92
CA GLN A 72 12.65 -6.72 9.58
C GLN A 72 11.56 -7.29 10.51
N ALA A 73 11.66 -8.57 10.86
CA ALA A 73 10.64 -9.22 11.68
C ALA A 73 10.65 -8.68 13.12
N GLY A 74 11.83 -8.45 13.68
CA GLY A 74 12.01 -7.80 15.00
C GLY A 74 11.47 -6.38 15.00
N LEU A 75 11.86 -5.57 14.02
CA LEU A 75 11.37 -4.20 13.87
C LEU A 75 9.85 -4.10 13.70
N ASP A 76 9.25 -4.97 12.91
CA ASP A 76 7.81 -5.01 12.75
C ASP A 76 7.10 -5.40 14.04
N GLN A 77 7.69 -6.32 14.82
CA GLN A 77 7.17 -6.71 16.13
C GLN A 77 7.29 -5.56 17.14
N ASP A 78 8.41 -4.87 17.17
CA ASP A 78 8.64 -3.69 18.03
C ASP A 78 7.62 -2.59 17.74
N LEU A 79 7.31 -2.33 16.47
CA LEU A 79 6.27 -1.38 16.05
C LEU A 79 4.86 -1.80 16.50
N ILE A 80 4.55 -3.10 16.42
CA ILE A 80 3.28 -3.65 16.90
C ILE A 80 3.15 -3.53 18.40
N GLU A 81 4.21 -3.84 19.15
CA GLU A 81 4.25 -3.75 20.61
C GLU A 81 4.22 -2.30 21.07
N LEU A 82 4.93 -1.41 20.38
CA LEU A 82 4.91 0.02 20.65
C LEU A 82 3.48 0.59 20.50
N ASP A 83 2.72 0.21 19.46
CA ASP A 83 1.32 0.59 19.33
C ASP A 83 0.46 -0.01 20.44
N GLY A 84 0.61 -1.28 20.74
CA GLY A 84 -0.05 -1.99 21.83
C GLY A 84 -1.55 -2.20 21.66
N THR A 85 -2.12 -1.85 20.48
CA THR A 85 -3.56 -2.04 20.19
C THR A 85 -3.75 -3.12 19.11
N PRO A 86 -4.86 -3.90 19.15
CA PRO A 86 -5.08 -4.97 18.17
C PRO A 86 -5.15 -4.50 16.71
N ASN A 87 -5.59 -3.26 16.49
CA ASN A 87 -5.86 -2.69 15.17
C ASN A 87 -5.01 -1.46 14.83
N LYS A 88 -3.89 -1.24 15.51
CA LYS A 88 -2.96 -0.11 15.31
C LYS A 88 -3.63 1.26 15.48
N ALA A 89 -4.59 1.35 16.41
CA ALA A 89 -5.36 2.59 16.60
C ALA A 89 -4.60 3.71 17.31
N ARG A 90 -3.50 3.41 18.02
CA ARG A 90 -2.75 4.41 18.79
C ARG A 90 -1.77 5.21 17.95
N LEU A 91 -0.90 4.57 17.21
CA LEU A 91 0.08 5.22 16.32
C LEU A 91 -0.46 5.40 14.91
N GLY A 92 -1.33 4.51 14.48
CA GLY A 92 -1.89 4.46 13.14
C GLY A 92 -1.17 3.46 12.23
N ALA A 93 -1.96 2.67 11.52
CA ALA A 93 -1.43 1.71 10.56
C ALA A 93 -0.58 2.37 9.47
N ASN A 94 -0.92 3.59 9.06
CA ASN A 94 -0.17 4.36 8.08
C ASN A 94 1.23 4.77 8.59
N ALA A 95 1.36 5.17 9.84
CA ALA A 95 2.67 5.46 10.44
C ALA A 95 3.53 4.19 10.53
N ILE A 96 2.98 3.12 11.08
CA ILE A 96 3.67 1.82 11.25
C ILE A 96 4.09 1.24 9.89
N LEU A 97 3.18 1.17 8.94
CA LEU A 97 3.46 0.61 7.62
C LEU A 97 4.46 1.47 6.84
N GLY A 98 4.38 2.80 6.97
CA GLY A 98 5.34 3.71 6.35
C GLY A 98 6.77 3.43 6.80
N VAL A 99 6.99 3.27 8.10
CA VAL A 99 8.31 2.95 8.66
C VAL A 99 8.76 1.56 8.24
N SER A 100 7.92 0.52 8.40
CA SER A 100 8.23 -0.86 8.02
C SER A 100 8.68 -0.97 6.56
N MET A 101 7.92 -0.38 5.63
CA MET A 101 8.28 -0.36 4.21
C MET A 101 9.54 0.44 3.89
N ALA A 102 9.76 1.56 4.58
CA ALA A 102 10.94 2.39 4.38
C ALA A 102 12.22 1.69 4.89
N VAL A 103 12.13 1.00 6.04
CA VAL A 103 13.23 0.17 6.57
C VAL A 103 13.61 -0.94 5.58
N ALA A 104 12.64 -1.70 5.07
CA ALA A 104 12.92 -2.75 4.08
C ALA A 104 13.63 -2.21 2.83
N ARG A 105 13.28 -1.01 2.39
CA ARG A 105 13.93 -0.35 1.24
C ARG A 105 15.33 0.13 1.58
N ALA A 106 15.54 0.70 2.76
CA ALA A 106 16.86 1.13 3.22
C ALA A 106 17.81 -0.07 3.39
N ALA A 107 17.33 -1.17 3.98
CA ALA A 107 18.09 -2.41 4.10
C ALA A 107 18.44 -3.03 2.73
N ALA A 108 17.52 -2.98 1.77
CA ALA A 108 17.80 -3.42 0.41
C ALA A 108 18.85 -2.55 -0.29
N ASP A 109 18.80 -1.22 -0.09
CA ASP A 109 19.79 -0.26 -0.61
C ASP A 109 21.17 -0.51 0.02
N SER A 110 21.24 -0.66 1.34
CA SER A 110 22.47 -1.03 2.08
C SER A 110 23.08 -2.34 1.59
N ALA A 111 22.22 -3.32 1.26
CA ALA A 111 22.66 -4.61 0.70
C ALA A 111 23.00 -4.55 -0.83
N GLU A 112 22.91 -3.38 -1.45
CA GLU A 112 23.07 -3.17 -2.90
C GLU A 112 22.18 -4.10 -3.75
N MET A 113 20.95 -4.37 -3.26
CA MET A 113 19.98 -5.25 -3.90
C MET A 113 18.70 -4.50 -4.29
N PRO A 114 18.06 -4.83 -5.41
CA PRO A 114 16.71 -4.38 -5.66
C PRO A 114 15.75 -5.01 -4.64
N LEU A 115 14.76 -4.24 -4.19
CA LEU A 115 13.82 -4.64 -3.12
C LEU A 115 13.19 -6.03 -3.35
N TRP A 116 12.79 -6.34 -4.60
CA TRP A 116 12.19 -7.64 -4.92
C TRP A 116 13.13 -8.81 -4.65
N ARG A 117 14.44 -8.62 -4.85
CA ARG A 117 15.45 -9.65 -4.55
C ARG A 117 15.74 -9.74 -3.06
N TYR A 118 15.80 -8.60 -2.38
CA TYR A 118 15.99 -8.54 -0.93
C TYR A 118 14.88 -9.29 -0.20
N LEU A 119 13.63 -9.02 -0.54
CA LEU A 119 12.47 -9.66 0.10
C LEU A 119 12.25 -11.11 -0.35
N GLY A 120 12.45 -11.40 -1.62
CA GLY A 120 12.09 -12.70 -2.21
C GLY A 120 13.25 -13.69 -2.31
N GLY A 121 14.50 -13.26 -2.04
CA GLY A 121 15.68 -14.12 -2.14
C GLY A 121 16.00 -14.58 -3.55
N VAL A 122 16.76 -15.66 -3.64
CA VAL A 122 17.31 -16.19 -4.92
C VAL A 122 16.23 -16.72 -5.87
N HIS A 123 15.07 -17.07 -5.38
CA HIS A 123 13.96 -17.60 -6.19
C HIS A 123 12.97 -16.53 -6.67
N ALA A 124 13.13 -15.30 -6.28
CA ALA A 124 12.27 -14.20 -6.72
C ALA A 124 12.61 -13.77 -8.15
N HIS A 125 12.13 -14.49 -9.15
CA HIS A 125 12.33 -14.22 -10.55
C HIS A 125 11.06 -14.38 -11.41
N LEU A 126 9.93 -14.69 -10.78
CA LEU A 126 8.66 -14.90 -11.46
C LEU A 126 7.71 -13.75 -11.18
N LEU A 127 7.24 -13.08 -12.23
CA LEU A 127 6.16 -12.10 -12.14
C LEU A 127 4.83 -12.81 -11.89
N PRO A 128 3.95 -12.28 -11.02
CA PRO A 128 2.62 -12.84 -10.82
C PRO A 128 1.76 -12.67 -12.07
N VAL A 129 0.74 -13.52 -12.21
CA VAL A 129 -0.32 -13.28 -13.20
C VAL A 129 -1.01 -11.95 -12.84
N PRO A 130 -1.12 -11.00 -13.79
CA PRO A 130 -1.76 -9.72 -13.49
C PRO A 130 -3.23 -9.91 -13.17
N MET A 131 -3.68 -9.30 -12.09
CA MET A 131 -5.08 -9.25 -11.68
C MET A 131 -5.60 -7.83 -11.94
N MET A 132 -6.53 -7.68 -12.89
CA MET A 132 -6.95 -6.39 -13.40
C MET A 132 -8.43 -6.15 -13.12
N ASN A 133 -8.74 -5.11 -12.37
CA ASN A 133 -10.10 -4.69 -12.10
C ASN A 133 -10.69 -3.99 -13.35
N ILE A 134 -11.82 -4.48 -13.85
CA ILE A 134 -12.47 -3.98 -15.05
C ILE A 134 -13.89 -3.44 -14.83
N ILE A 135 -14.54 -3.80 -13.70
CA ILE A 135 -15.85 -3.26 -13.31
C ILE A 135 -15.78 -2.86 -11.84
N ASN A 136 -16.20 -1.63 -11.54
CA ASN A 136 -16.27 -1.11 -10.19
C ASN A 136 -17.71 -0.74 -9.82
N GLY A 137 -18.08 -1.00 -8.58
CA GLY A 137 -19.35 -0.61 -7.98
C GLY A 137 -19.23 -0.45 -6.47
N GLY A 138 -20.33 -0.52 -5.74
CA GLY A 138 -20.34 -0.35 -4.29
C GLY A 138 -19.67 0.96 -3.86
N ALA A 139 -18.77 0.89 -2.90
CA ALA A 139 -18.02 2.06 -2.39
C ALA A 139 -16.93 2.57 -3.36
N HIS A 140 -16.59 1.82 -4.40
CA HIS A 140 -15.50 2.15 -5.35
C HIS A 140 -15.95 3.01 -6.53
N ALA A 141 -17.25 3.05 -6.84
CA ALA A 141 -17.79 3.86 -7.95
C ALA A 141 -19.19 4.38 -7.60
N ASP A 142 -19.48 5.58 -8.06
CA ASP A 142 -20.81 6.20 -7.91
C ASP A 142 -21.74 5.69 -9.03
N ASN A 143 -22.26 4.49 -8.83
CA ASN A 143 -23.21 3.83 -9.71
C ASN A 143 -24.15 2.88 -8.94
N ALA A 144 -25.08 2.22 -9.63
CA ALA A 144 -26.08 1.35 -9.03
C ALA A 144 -25.64 -0.12 -8.85
N LEU A 145 -24.35 -0.42 -9.03
CA LEU A 145 -23.84 -1.79 -8.87
C LEU A 145 -23.53 -2.06 -7.41
N ASP A 146 -24.11 -3.12 -6.85
CA ASP A 146 -23.84 -3.55 -5.46
C ASP A 146 -22.49 -4.25 -5.32
N VAL A 147 -21.95 -4.84 -6.40
CA VAL A 147 -20.68 -5.55 -6.42
C VAL A 147 -19.54 -4.55 -6.52
N GLN A 148 -18.59 -4.64 -5.60
CA GLN A 148 -17.49 -3.69 -5.47
C GLN A 148 -16.52 -3.73 -6.64
N GLU A 149 -16.12 -4.94 -7.07
CA GLU A 149 -15.12 -5.16 -8.12
C GLU A 149 -15.36 -6.46 -8.87
N PHE A 150 -15.10 -6.44 -10.20
CA PHE A 150 -14.89 -7.63 -11.01
C PHE A 150 -13.52 -7.55 -11.67
N MET A 151 -12.74 -8.61 -11.51
CA MET A 151 -11.37 -8.68 -12.01
C MET A 151 -11.23 -9.76 -13.09
N VAL A 152 -10.27 -9.56 -14.00
CA VAL A 152 -9.82 -10.56 -14.95
C VAL A 152 -8.39 -10.98 -14.63
N MET A 153 -8.09 -12.27 -14.82
CA MET A 153 -6.77 -12.86 -14.65
C MET A 153 -6.43 -13.70 -15.89
N PRO A 154 -5.52 -13.25 -16.75
CA PRO A 154 -5.15 -13.98 -17.97
C PRO A 154 -4.17 -15.13 -17.67
N VAL A 155 -4.64 -16.16 -16.99
CA VAL A 155 -3.83 -17.30 -16.50
C VAL A 155 -3.19 -18.14 -17.61
N GLY A 156 -3.68 -18.03 -18.86
CA GLY A 156 -3.13 -18.74 -20.01
C GLY A 156 -2.05 -17.96 -20.76
N ALA A 157 -1.69 -16.75 -20.33
CA ALA A 157 -0.64 -15.97 -20.97
C ALA A 157 0.74 -16.56 -20.70
N SER A 158 1.59 -16.66 -21.73
CA SER A 158 2.96 -17.20 -21.60
C SER A 158 3.94 -16.20 -20.99
N HIS A 159 3.64 -14.90 -21.12
CA HIS A 159 4.47 -13.80 -20.62
C HIS A 159 3.60 -12.69 -20.01
N PHE A 160 4.16 -11.92 -19.09
CA PHE A 160 3.47 -10.81 -18.45
C PHE A 160 2.92 -9.78 -19.47
N ALA A 161 3.72 -9.48 -20.50
CA ALA A 161 3.30 -8.55 -21.56
C ALA A 161 2.06 -9.05 -22.33
N ASP A 162 1.97 -10.36 -22.59
CA ASP A 162 0.78 -10.97 -23.20
C ASP A 162 -0.43 -10.90 -22.28
N GLY A 163 -0.23 -11.13 -20.98
CA GLY A 163 -1.27 -11.00 -19.98
C GLY A 163 -1.84 -9.58 -19.92
N LEU A 164 -0.97 -8.58 -19.93
CA LEU A 164 -1.39 -7.17 -19.96
C LEU A 164 -2.16 -6.83 -21.25
N ARG A 165 -1.68 -7.29 -22.41
CA ARG A 165 -2.38 -7.10 -23.69
C ARG A 165 -3.77 -7.74 -23.66
N MET A 166 -3.89 -9.00 -23.21
CA MET A 166 -5.17 -9.70 -23.07
C MET A 166 -6.15 -8.91 -22.19
N GLY A 167 -5.68 -8.39 -21.05
CA GLY A 167 -6.50 -7.55 -20.17
C GLY A 167 -7.00 -6.28 -20.84
N ALA A 168 -6.14 -5.60 -21.59
CA ALA A 168 -6.52 -4.41 -22.34
C ALA A 168 -7.56 -4.74 -23.45
N GLU A 169 -7.38 -5.84 -24.16
CA GLU A 169 -8.33 -6.31 -25.19
C GLU A 169 -9.69 -6.64 -24.56
N ILE A 170 -9.72 -7.34 -23.43
CA ILE A 170 -10.95 -7.65 -22.68
C ILE A 170 -11.65 -6.35 -22.23
N PHE A 171 -10.87 -5.41 -21.66
CA PHE A 171 -11.41 -4.13 -21.22
C PHE A 171 -12.10 -3.38 -22.38
N HIS A 172 -11.46 -3.27 -23.54
CA HIS A 172 -12.03 -2.59 -24.71
C HIS A 172 -13.24 -3.33 -25.30
N ALA A 173 -13.21 -4.67 -25.32
CA ALA A 173 -14.33 -5.48 -25.77
C ALA A 173 -15.54 -5.31 -24.85
N LEU A 174 -15.33 -5.35 -23.53
CA LEU A 174 -16.38 -5.10 -22.54
C LEU A 174 -16.97 -3.69 -22.68
N LYS A 175 -16.11 -2.68 -22.79
CA LYS A 175 -16.55 -1.29 -23.00
C LYS A 175 -17.47 -1.17 -24.22
N LYS A 176 -17.10 -1.83 -25.34
CA LYS A 176 -17.92 -1.84 -26.54
C LYS A 176 -19.28 -2.52 -26.31
N LEU A 177 -19.29 -3.69 -25.67
CA LEU A 177 -20.53 -4.43 -25.36
C LEU A 177 -21.48 -3.60 -24.48
N LEU A 178 -20.95 -2.94 -23.44
CA LEU A 178 -21.74 -2.07 -22.56
C LEU A 178 -22.32 -0.87 -23.34
N SER A 179 -21.51 -0.24 -24.17
CA SER A 179 -21.95 0.88 -25.03
C SER A 179 -23.05 0.44 -26.01
N ASP A 180 -22.88 -0.70 -26.67
CA ASP A 180 -23.89 -1.27 -27.62
C ASP A 180 -25.22 -1.60 -26.91
N ALA A 181 -25.15 -1.95 -25.61
CA ALA A 181 -26.29 -2.19 -24.72
C ALA A 181 -26.85 -0.90 -24.08
N SER A 182 -26.34 0.29 -24.42
CA SER A 182 -26.69 1.57 -23.78
C SER A 182 -26.49 1.62 -22.27
N LEU A 183 -25.51 0.87 -21.79
CA LEU A 183 -25.06 0.89 -20.39
C LEU A 183 -23.86 1.84 -20.20
N SER A 184 -23.70 2.35 -18.98
CA SER A 184 -22.54 3.19 -18.62
C SER A 184 -21.22 2.42 -18.76
N THR A 185 -20.18 3.11 -19.26
CA THR A 185 -18.82 2.52 -19.47
C THR A 185 -17.76 3.28 -18.68
#